data_d017efdebf2dc5b9dd4796cc9b89ca3c
#
_entry.id   d017efdebf2dc5b9dd4796cc9b89ca3c
#
_cell.length_a   1.000
_cell.length_b   1.000
_cell.length_c   1.000
_cell.angle_alpha   90.00
_cell.angle_beta   90.00
_cell.angle_gamma   90.00
#
_symmetry.space_group_name_H-M   'P 1'
#
loop_
_entity.id
_entity.type
_entity.pdbx_description
1 polymer ?
#
loop_
_entity_poly.entity_id
_entity_poly.type
_entity_poly.pdbx_seq_one_letter_code
_entity_poly.pdbx_strand_id
1 'polypeptide(L)'
;SCVVDAMSLGRQYGFRLFICLQSAQLMTRHYCEAEANAQLCLFPNIICLKTMDSFTRKIFADRYGECLCAYSFVNPMQKIVQHVVHRPVVADYEFSMIQKKGDALCSIPALNSAPFFYHGYREELKNE
;
A
#
# COMPACT_ATOMS: atom_id res chain seq x y z
N SER A 1 -18.70 -8.77 13.69
CA SER A 1 -18.02 -7.56 14.21
C SER A 1 -18.75 -6.33 13.73
N CYS A 2 -19.07 -5.41 14.64
CA CYS A 2 -19.85 -4.20 14.33
C CYS A 2 -19.29 -3.39 13.14
N VAL A 3 -17.97 -3.36 12.98
CA VAL A 3 -17.30 -2.68 11.86
C VAL A 3 -17.57 -3.40 10.54
N VAL A 4 -17.46 -4.72 10.51
CA VAL A 4 -17.73 -5.52 9.31
C VAL A 4 -19.19 -5.39 8.87
N ASP A 5 -20.12 -5.45 9.83
CA ASP A 5 -21.54 -5.31 9.57
C ASP A 5 -21.87 -3.89 9.07
N ALA A 6 -21.31 -2.87 9.69
CA ALA A 6 -21.45 -1.49 9.25
C ALA A 6 -20.91 -1.26 7.83
N MET A 7 -19.81 -1.89 7.46
CA MET A 7 -19.22 -1.75 6.13
C MET A 7 -19.98 -2.51 5.07
N SER A 8 -20.48 -3.71 5.36
CA SER A 8 -21.20 -4.53 4.40
C SER A 8 -22.61 -3.99 4.11
N LEU A 9 -23.34 -3.61 5.16
CA LEU A 9 -24.70 -3.09 5.06
C LEU A 9 -24.74 -1.59 4.77
N GLY A 10 -23.79 -0.84 5.33
CA GLY A 10 -23.77 0.63 5.22
C GLY A 10 -23.57 1.14 3.79
N ARG A 11 -22.93 0.36 2.91
CA ARG A 11 -22.75 0.71 1.49
C ARG A 11 -24.06 1.04 0.79
N GLN A 12 -25.09 0.29 1.07
CA GLN A 12 -26.42 0.48 0.46
C GLN A 12 -27.05 1.82 0.87
N TYR A 13 -26.64 2.35 2.03
CA TYR A 13 -27.15 3.61 2.59
C TYR A 13 -26.18 4.80 2.39
N GLY A 14 -25.16 4.64 1.52
CA GLY A 14 -24.20 5.70 1.27
C GLY A 14 -23.20 5.95 2.41
N PHE A 15 -23.08 5.02 3.35
CA PHE A 15 -22.13 5.12 4.47
C PHE A 15 -20.68 5.12 3.96
N ARG A 16 -19.87 6.04 4.50
CA ARG A 16 -18.44 6.13 4.21
C ARG A 16 -17.68 6.07 5.53
N LEU A 17 -16.69 5.18 5.58
CA LEU A 17 -15.86 4.98 6.77
C LEU A 17 -14.41 5.35 6.45
N PHE A 18 -13.82 6.19 7.30
CA PHE A 18 -12.41 6.51 7.29
C PHE A 18 -11.76 5.97 8.56
N ILE A 19 -10.71 5.18 8.41
CA ILE A 19 -9.93 4.68 9.53
C ILE A 19 -8.50 5.18 9.38
N CYS A 20 -7.95 5.73 10.46
CA CYS A 20 -6.56 6.12 10.56
C CYS A 20 -5.88 5.21 11.60
N LEU A 21 -4.82 4.54 11.17
CA LEU A 21 -4.05 3.63 12.02
C LEU A 21 -2.58 4.08 12.04
N GLN A 22 -1.97 4.07 13.20
CA GLN A 22 -0.51 4.23 13.33
C GLN A 22 0.22 2.99 12.84
N SER A 23 -0.33 1.82 13.11
CA SER A 23 0.21 0.51 12.74
C SER A 23 -0.93 -0.49 12.62
N ALA A 24 -0.88 -1.34 11.60
CA ALA A 24 -1.81 -2.45 11.47
C ALA A 24 -1.67 -3.46 12.63
N GLN A 25 -0.50 -3.54 13.25
CA GLN A 25 -0.25 -4.39 14.40
C GLN A 25 -1.14 -4.03 15.61
N LEU A 26 -1.57 -2.77 15.73
CA LEU A 26 -2.48 -2.38 16.81
C LEU A 26 -3.83 -3.06 16.72
N MET A 27 -4.25 -3.45 15.53
CA MET A 27 -5.49 -4.22 15.35
C MET A 27 -5.38 -5.63 15.93
N THR A 28 -4.21 -6.24 15.92
CA THR A 28 -4.01 -7.60 16.45
C THR A 28 -4.10 -7.69 17.98
N ARG A 29 -4.15 -6.55 18.68
CA ARG A 29 -4.41 -6.52 20.12
C ARG A 29 -5.87 -6.87 20.47
N HIS A 30 -6.78 -6.61 19.54
CA HIS A 30 -8.23 -6.77 19.75
C HIS A 30 -8.83 -7.85 18.84
N TYR A 31 -8.16 -8.15 17.76
CA TYR A 31 -8.58 -9.14 16.75
C TYR A 31 -7.45 -10.12 16.50
N CYS A 32 -7.77 -11.36 16.17
CA CYS A 32 -6.73 -12.24 15.67
C CYS A 32 -6.20 -11.74 14.32
N GLU A 33 -5.01 -12.19 13.92
CA GLU A 33 -4.36 -11.73 12.70
C GLU A 33 -5.22 -11.92 11.45
N ALA A 34 -5.92 -13.06 11.35
CA ALA A 34 -6.82 -13.34 10.24
C ALA A 34 -8.01 -12.37 10.18
N GLU A 35 -8.58 -12.01 11.33
CA GLU A 35 -9.67 -11.03 11.42
C GLU A 35 -9.19 -9.62 11.09
N ALA A 36 -8.00 -9.23 11.58
CA ALA A 36 -7.41 -7.95 11.27
C ALA A 36 -7.17 -7.80 9.77
N ASN A 37 -6.61 -8.82 9.13
CA ASN A 37 -6.41 -8.85 7.68
C ASN A 37 -7.73 -8.79 6.92
N ALA A 38 -8.74 -9.56 7.33
CA ALA A 38 -10.06 -9.54 6.71
C ALA A 38 -10.70 -8.15 6.79
N GLN A 39 -10.58 -7.46 7.92
CA GLN A 39 -11.09 -6.10 8.08
C GLN A 39 -10.33 -5.10 7.18
N LEU A 40 -9.01 -5.19 7.10
CA LEU A 40 -8.20 -4.32 6.23
C LEU A 40 -8.54 -4.52 4.75
N CYS A 41 -8.89 -5.75 4.34
CA CYS A 41 -9.31 -6.05 2.98
C CYS A 41 -10.64 -5.40 2.58
N LEU A 42 -11.47 -5.00 3.53
CA LEU A 42 -12.73 -4.30 3.24
C LEU A 42 -12.53 -2.85 2.76
N PHE A 43 -11.33 -2.30 2.96
CA PHE A 43 -10.99 -0.95 2.51
C PHE A 43 -10.32 -1.00 1.14
N PRO A 44 -11.02 -0.63 0.05
CA PRO A 44 -10.43 -0.62 -1.28
C PRO A 44 -9.40 0.51 -1.45
N ASN A 45 -9.63 1.63 -0.78
CA ASN A 45 -8.77 2.81 -0.86
C ASN A 45 -7.82 2.84 0.33
N ILE A 46 -6.52 2.97 0.05
CA ILE A 46 -5.47 3.02 1.06
C ILE A 46 -4.54 4.17 0.74
N ILE A 47 -4.21 4.93 1.79
CA ILE A 47 -3.18 5.95 1.76
C ILE A 47 -2.18 5.57 2.84
N CYS A 48 -1.00 5.14 2.43
CA CYS A 48 0.05 4.72 3.34
C CYS A 48 1.15 5.78 3.40
N LEU A 49 1.29 6.39 4.57
CA LEU A 49 2.40 7.28 4.87
C LEU A 49 3.64 6.45 5.23
N LYS A 50 4.76 7.11 5.47
CA LYS A 50 5.98 6.44 5.91
C LYS A 50 5.71 5.57 7.14
N THR A 51 6.02 4.29 7.04
CA THR A 51 5.95 3.37 8.17
C THR A 51 7.23 2.53 8.27
N MET A 52 7.72 2.37 9.51
CA MET A 52 8.88 1.54 9.83
C MET A 52 8.47 0.16 10.35
N ASP A 53 7.20 -0.02 10.70
CA ASP A 53 6.67 -1.27 11.20
C ASP A 53 6.65 -2.35 10.12
N SER A 54 7.42 -3.42 10.32
CA SER A 54 7.56 -4.51 9.34
C SER A 54 6.27 -5.28 9.11
N PHE A 55 5.43 -5.42 10.14
CA PHE A 55 4.15 -6.10 10.03
C PHE A 55 3.20 -5.33 9.10
N THR A 56 3.06 -4.03 9.32
CA THR A 56 2.24 -3.15 8.48
C THR A 56 2.75 -3.12 7.04
N ARG A 57 4.06 -3.00 6.85
CA ARG A 57 4.67 -2.98 5.51
C ARG A 57 4.37 -4.25 4.72
N LYS A 58 4.53 -5.42 5.34
CA LYS A 58 4.27 -6.71 4.70
C LYS A 58 2.81 -6.86 4.30
N ILE A 59 1.87 -6.57 5.20
CA ILE A 59 0.44 -6.66 4.90
C ILE A 59 0.06 -5.82 3.68
N PHE A 60 0.56 -4.60 3.60
CA PHE A 60 0.23 -3.73 2.47
C PHE A 60 0.98 -4.11 1.20
N ALA A 61 2.23 -4.57 1.29
CA ALA A 61 2.96 -5.07 0.12
C ALA A 61 2.29 -6.32 -0.48
N ASP A 62 1.93 -7.29 0.34
CA ASP A 62 1.28 -8.54 -0.08
C ASP A 62 -0.07 -8.28 -0.77
N ARG A 63 -0.75 -7.21 -0.39
CA ARG A 63 -2.02 -6.83 -0.99
C ARG A 63 -1.93 -6.48 -2.48
N TYR A 64 -0.79 -5.95 -2.93
CA TYR A 64 -0.59 -5.58 -4.34
C TYR A 64 -0.13 -6.76 -5.19
N GLY A 65 0.26 -7.87 -4.57
CA GLY A 65 0.69 -9.08 -5.24
C GLY A 65 2.03 -8.92 -5.96
N GLU A 66 2.25 -9.80 -6.92
CA GLU A 66 3.49 -9.88 -7.67
C GLU A 66 3.25 -9.62 -9.16
N CYS A 67 4.28 -9.14 -9.83
CA CYS A 67 4.31 -8.98 -11.28
C CYS A 67 5.53 -9.69 -11.87
N LEU A 68 5.43 -10.01 -13.16
CA LEU A 68 6.55 -10.51 -13.94
C LEU A 68 7.36 -9.33 -14.47
N CYS A 69 8.64 -9.30 -14.11
CA CYS A 69 9.59 -8.32 -14.64
C CYS A 69 10.58 -9.01 -15.54
N ALA A 70 10.77 -8.48 -16.75
CA ALA A 70 11.77 -8.95 -17.68
C ALA A 70 12.97 -8.00 -17.65
N TYR A 71 14.15 -8.56 -17.45
CA TYR A 71 15.41 -7.84 -17.55
C TYR A 71 16.14 -8.32 -18.79
N SER A 72 16.63 -7.39 -19.59
CA SER A 72 17.51 -7.68 -20.69
C SER A 72 18.92 -7.20 -20.33
N PHE A 73 19.90 -8.06 -20.44
CA PHE A 73 21.29 -7.70 -20.29
C PHE A 73 22.13 -8.32 -21.41
N VAL A 74 23.24 -7.66 -21.71
CA VAL A 74 24.19 -8.14 -22.71
C VAL A 74 25.22 -9.02 -22.01
N ASN A 75 25.30 -10.26 -22.42
CA ASN A 75 26.27 -11.20 -21.87
C ASN A 75 27.69 -10.87 -22.44
N PRO A 76 28.81 -11.36 -21.83
CA PRO A 76 30.17 -11.17 -22.34
C PRO A 76 30.37 -11.60 -23.79
N MET A 77 29.51 -12.47 -24.33
CA MET A 77 29.52 -12.88 -25.73
C MET A 77 28.68 -11.95 -26.65
N GLN A 78 28.31 -10.77 -26.16
CA GLN A 78 27.49 -9.77 -26.87
C GLN A 78 26.09 -10.27 -27.29
N LYS A 79 25.56 -11.30 -26.63
CA LYS A 79 24.20 -11.76 -26.86
C LYS A 79 23.27 -11.10 -25.83
N ILE A 80 22.10 -10.66 -26.29
CA ILE A 80 21.03 -10.17 -25.42
C ILE A 80 20.38 -11.39 -24.79
N VAL A 81 20.40 -11.43 -23.44
CA VAL A 81 19.74 -12.45 -22.64
C VAL A 81 18.59 -11.79 -21.89
N GLN A 82 17.42 -12.38 -22.00
CA GLN A 82 16.25 -11.96 -21.21
C GLN A 82 16.09 -12.87 -20.01
N HIS A 83 15.94 -12.28 -18.86
CA HIS A 83 15.64 -12.98 -17.62
C HIS A 83 14.30 -12.49 -17.07
N VAL A 84 13.37 -13.41 -16.85
CA VAL A 84 12.05 -13.10 -16.30
C VAL A 84 12.03 -13.54 -14.85
N VAL A 85 11.70 -12.62 -13.96
CA VAL A 85 11.58 -12.87 -12.52
C VAL A 85 10.26 -12.35 -11.97
N HIS A 86 9.75 -13.04 -10.95
CA HIS A 86 8.64 -12.54 -10.16
C HIS A 86 9.16 -11.49 -9.19
N ARG A 87 8.48 -10.35 -9.14
CA ARG A 87 8.75 -9.28 -8.18
C ARG A 87 7.46 -8.79 -7.57
N PRO A 88 7.47 -8.37 -6.29
CA PRO A 88 6.31 -7.67 -5.73
C PRO A 88 6.04 -6.39 -6.50
N VAL A 89 4.77 -6.07 -6.73
CA VAL A 89 4.36 -4.81 -7.38
C VAL A 89 4.83 -3.62 -6.55
N VAL A 90 4.70 -3.73 -5.23
CA VAL A 90 5.25 -2.78 -4.26
C VAL A 90 6.06 -3.59 -3.26
N ALA A 91 7.35 -3.32 -3.15
CA ALA A 91 8.18 -3.96 -2.15
C ALA A 91 7.93 -3.37 -0.76
N ASP A 92 8.04 -4.20 0.28
CA ASP A 92 7.77 -3.78 1.65
C ASP A 92 8.67 -2.63 2.12
N TYR A 93 9.92 -2.58 1.68
CA TYR A 93 10.86 -1.52 2.03
C TYR A 93 10.48 -0.15 1.44
N GLU A 94 9.69 -0.10 0.36
CA GLU A 94 9.29 1.17 -0.28
C GLU A 94 8.50 2.06 0.66
N PHE A 95 7.69 1.46 1.55
CA PHE A 95 6.95 2.21 2.57
C PHE A 95 7.85 2.89 3.60
N SER A 96 9.04 2.36 3.86
CA SER A 96 10.03 2.97 4.76
C SER A 96 10.90 4.03 4.07
N MET A 97 10.98 3.99 2.75
CA MET A 97 11.80 4.90 1.96
C MET A 97 11.12 6.23 1.62
N ILE A 98 9.87 6.41 1.97
CA ILE A 98 9.17 7.68 1.83
C ILE A 98 9.91 8.75 2.64
N GLN A 99 10.56 9.69 1.95
CA GLN A 99 11.50 10.61 2.60
C GLN A 99 10.82 11.88 3.08
N LYS A 100 9.89 12.39 2.29
CA LYS A 100 9.33 13.71 2.51
C LYS A 100 8.03 13.63 3.29
N LYS A 101 7.86 14.55 4.24
CA LYS A 101 6.61 14.69 5.00
C LYS A 101 5.47 15.06 4.05
N GLY A 102 4.37 14.33 4.11
CA GLY A 102 3.21 14.52 3.25
C GLY A 102 3.21 13.64 2.00
N ASP A 103 4.33 13.00 1.65
CA ASP A 103 4.34 12.00 0.59
C ASP A 103 3.70 10.70 1.08
N ALA A 104 3.01 10.01 0.20
CA ALA A 104 2.31 8.78 0.50
C ALA A 104 2.34 7.81 -0.69
N LEU A 105 2.28 6.53 -0.39
CA LEU A 105 1.95 5.50 -1.37
C LEU A 105 0.46 5.24 -1.31
N CYS A 106 -0.22 5.47 -2.41
CA CYS A 106 -1.67 5.41 -2.50
C CYS A 106 -2.13 4.26 -3.37
N SER A 107 -3.22 3.62 -2.96
CA SER A 107 -3.99 2.71 -3.78
C SER A 107 -5.44 3.17 -3.75
N ILE A 108 -5.87 3.77 -4.84
CA ILE A 108 -7.23 4.29 -5.02
C ILE A 108 -7.73 3.79 -6.38
N PRO A 109 -8.37 2.62 -6.44
CA PRO A 109 -8.76 1.99 -7.71
C PRO A 109 -9.62 2.87 -8.62
N ALA A 110 -10.39 3.80 -8.05
CA ALA A 110 -11.19 4.74 -8.82
C ALA A 110 -10.36 5.79 -9.58
N LEU A 111 -9.14 6.08 -9.12
CA LEU A 111 -8.23 7.04 -9.76
C LEU A 111 -7.22 6.36 -10.66
N ASN A 112 -6.65 5.26 -10.22
CA ASN A 112 -5.66 4.48 -10.95
C ASN A 112 -5.74 3.00 -10.53
N SER A 113 -5.67 2.10 -11.49
CA SER A 113 -5.67 0.66 -11.24
C SER A 113 -4.41 0.17 -10.52
N ALA A 114 -3.28 0.86 -10.71
CA ALA A 114 -2.01 0.56 -10.06
C ALA A 114 -1.77 1.48 -8.85
N PRO A 115 -0.99 1.03 -7.84
CA PRO A 115 -0.50 1.89 -6.78
C PRO A 115 0.34 3.04 -7.35
N PHE A 116 0.28 4.20 -6.71
CA PHE A 116 1.02 5.38 -7.15
C PHE A 116 1.55 6.18 -5.97
N PHE A 117 2.66 6.89 -6.20
CA PHE A 117 3.17 7.85 -5.23
C PHE A 117 2.42 9.17 -5.34
N TYR A 118 1.94 9.65 -4.21
CA TYR A 118 1.38 10.98 -4.05
C TYR A 118 2.41 11.88 -3.38
N HIS A 119 2.67 13.02 -4.00
CA HIS A 119 3.51 14.05 -3.42
C HIS A 119 2.62 15.12 -2.78
N GLY A 120 2.68 15.20 -1.45
CA GLY A 120 1.88 16.17 -0.70
C GLY A 120 2.23 17.60 -1.11
N TYR A 121 1.19 18.46 -1.18
CA TYR A 121 1.38 19.89 -1.42
C TYR A 121 2.25 20.49 -0.32
N ARG A 122 3.27 21.22 -0.73
CA ARG A 122 4.12 22.00 0.16
C ARG A 122 3.98 23.45 -0.22
N GLU A 123 3.47 24.25 0.69
CA GLU A 123 3.74 25.66 0.63
C GLU A 123 5.26 25.84 0.77
N GLU A 124 5.92 26.23 -0.29
CA GLU A 124 7.22 26.86 -0.17
C GLU A 124 6.97 28.18 0.57
N LEU A 125 7.22 28.14 1.89
CA LEU A 125 7.36 29.39 2.64
C LEU A 125 8.50 30.14 1.96
N LYS A 126 8.17 31.08 1.10
CA LYS A 126 9.10 32.09 0.66
C LYS A 126 9.49 32.88 1.91
N ASN A 127 10.63 32.52 2.46
CA ASN A 127 11.30 33.40 3.43
C ASN A 127 11.63 34.69 2.67
N GLU A 128 10.78 35.67 2.82
CA GLU A 128 11.11 37.08 2.53
C GLU A 128 12.10 37.59 3.55
#